data_55b8fe36f8b1096813b29817b7dfd906
#
_entry.id   55b8fe36f8b1096813b29817b7dfd906
#
_cell.length_a   1.000
_cell.length_b   1.000
_cell.length_c   1.000
_cell.angle_alpha   90.00
_cell.angle_beta   90.00
_cell.angle_gamma   90.00
#
_symmetry.space_group_name_H-M   'P 1'
#
loop_
_entity.id
_entity.type
_entity.pdbx_description
1 polymer ?
#
loop_
_entity_poly.entity_id
_entity_poly.type
_entity_poly.pdbx_seq_one_letter_code
_entity_poly.pdbx_strand_id
1 'polypeptide(L)'
;VKSGHLEVLQWARANGCPWSLVTCAYAAWGGHLEVLQWARANGCPWDSLTCTYAASGGHLKVLQWARANGCAWDVWTCTKAAMGGHLDVLQWLRANDCPWDEKTCSQAACVGHLEVLQWARANGCPWVARTCRGAAGGGHLETLQWLRANGCP
;
A
#
# COMPACT_ATOMS: atom_id res chain seq x y z
N VAL A 1 23.85 -4.76 4.04
CA VAL A 1 23.16 -4.16 2.89
C VAL A 1 22.11 -3.13 3.33
N LYS A 2 21.57 -3.23 4.56
CA LYS A 2 20.53 -2.29 5.06
C LYS A 2 21.09 -0.99 5.64
N SER A 3 22.34 -0.95 6.07
CA SER A 3 22.99 0.23 6.65
C SER A 3 23.32 1.32 5.62
N GLY A 4 23.64 0.96 4.39
CA GLY A 4 24.08 1.92 3.37
C GLY A 4 23.02 3.00 3.03
N HIS A 5 21.74 2.68 3.04
CA HIS A 5 20.68 3.68 2.80
C HIS A 5 20.59 4.71 3.94
N LEU A 6 20.80 4.29 5.19
CA LEU A 6 20.78 5.21 6.34
C LEU A 6 22.00 6.11 6.31
N GLU A 7 23.19 5.57 6.07
CA GLU A 7 24.45 6.34 5.98
C GLU A 7 24.38 7.39 4.86
N VAL A 8 23.85 7.02 3.68
CA VAL A 8 23.67 7.96 2.57
C VAL A 8 22.72 9.10 2.96
N LEU A 9 21.61 8.79 3.63
CA LEU A 9 20.65 9.82 4.05
C LEU A 9 21.25 10.73 5.13
N GLN A 10 22.01 10.17 6.08
CA GLN A 10 22.72 10.92 7.11
C GLN A 10 23.75 11.86 6.49
N TRP A 11 24.54 11.37 5.54
CA TRP A 11 25.50 12.19 4.82
C TRP A 11 24.83 13.32 4.05
N ALA A 12 23.76 13.03 3.33
CA ALA A 12 23.00 14.01 2.57
C ALA A 12 22.49 15.15 3.48
N ARG A 13 21.96 14.79 4.65
CA ARG A 13 21.48 15.79 5.62
C ARG A 13 22.62 16.64 6.19
N ALA A 14 23.73 16.03 6.54
CA ALA A 14 24.91 16.74 7.02
C ALA A 14 25.46 17.74 5.97
N ASN A 15 25.22 17.47 4.69
CA ASN A 15 25.63 18.33 3.57
C ASN A 15 24.50 19.25 3.07
N GLY A 16 23.45 19.48 3.86
CA GLY A 16 22.44 20.50 3.61
C GLY A 16 21.33 20.08 2.64
N CYS A 17 21.22 18.81 2.24
CA CYS A 17 20.10 18.34 1.40
C CYS A 17 18.77 18.55 2.14
N PRO A 18 17.78 19.21 1.53
CA PRO A 18 16.50 19.47 2.19
C PRO A 18 15.68 18.17 2.33
N TRP A 19 14.80 18.14 3.33
CA TRP A 19 13.78 17.11 3.42
C TRP A 19 12.71 17.30 2.33
N SER A 20 12.18 16.18 1.85
CA SER A 20 10.99 16.14 1.01
C SER A 20 9.97 15.18 1.62
N LEU A 21 8.67 15.44 1.42
CA LEU A 21 7.58 14.52 1.81
C LEU A 21 7.80 13.12 1.26
N VAL A 22 8.36 13.00 0.05
CA VAL A 22 8.64 11.71 -0.58
C VAL A 22 9.80 10.94 0.06
N THR A 23 10.66 11.58 0.87
CA THR A 23 11.78 10.90 1.55
C THR A 23 11.25 9.81 2.48
N CYS A 24 10.28 10.14 3.35
CA CYS A 24 9.64 9.18 4.23
C CYS A 24 8.83 8.14 3.43
N ALA A 25 8.13 8.56 2.38
CA ALA A 25 7.34 7.68 1.54
C ALA A 25 8.21 6.62 0.82
N TYR A 26 9.35 7.00 0.24
CA TYR A 26 10.27 6.05 -0.39
C TYR A 26 10.96 5.12 0.62
N ALA A 27 11.34 5.62 1.80
CA ALA A 27 11.85 4.75 2.86
C ALA A 27 10.79 3.71 3.28
N ALA A 28 9.53 4.11 3.35
CA ALA A 28 8.42 3.22 3.65
C ALA A 28 8.15 2.20 2.53
N TRP A 29 8.21 2.63 1.26
CA TRP A 29 8.05 1.74 0.09
C TRP A 29 9.16 0.68 0.00
N GLY A 30 10.38 1.03 0.38
CA GLY A 30 11.51 0.11 0.42
C GLY A 30 11.56 -0.78 1.68
N GLY A 31 10.64 -0.60 2.63
CA GLY A 31 10.62 -1.36 3.88
C GLY A 31 11.74 -0.98 4.87
N HIS A 32 12.33 0.20 4.69
CA HIS A 32 13.49 0.64 5.46
C HIS A 32 13.06 1.31 6.77
N LEU A 33 12.61 0.51 7.74
CA LEU A 33 12.07 1.02 9.01
C LEU A 33 13.08 1.91 9.76
N GLU A 34 14.33 1.49 9.86
CA GLU A 34 15.40 2.26 10.55
C GLU A 34 15.62 3.64 9.89
N VAL A 35 15.60 3.68 8.55
CA VAL A 35 15.73 4.92 7.77
C VAL A 35 14.54 5.84 8.04
N LEU A 36 13.33 5.28 8.03
CA LEU A 36 12.11 6.04 8.30
C LEU A 36 12.10 6.59 9.74
N GLN A 37 12.49 5.79 10.71
CA GLN A 37 12.59 6.18 12.12
C GLN A 37 13.58 7.32 12.30
N TRP A 38 14.77 7.18 11.73
CA TRP A 38 15.80 8.21 11.80
C TRP A 38 15.35 9.52 11.11
N ALA A 39 14.76 9.41 9.92
CA ALA A 39 14.26 10.57 9.19
C ALA A 39 13.22 11.35 10.02
N ARG A 40 12.27 10.64 10.63
CA ARG A 40 11.24 11.26 11.49
C ARG A 40 11.84 11.92 12.74
N ALA A 41 12.77 11.25 13.41
CA ALA A 41 13.46 11.81 14.58
C ALA A 41 14.25 13.09 14.23
N ASN A 42 14.65 13.25 12.96
CA ASN A 42 15.36 14.45 12.46
C ASN A 42 14.44 15.44 11.70
N GLY A 43 13.13 15.38 11.94
CA GLY A 43 12.17 16.37 11.46
C GLY A 43 11.74 16.21 9.99
N CYS A 44 11.97 15.05 9.36
CA CYS A 44 11.46 14.79 8.01
C CYS A 44 9.92 14.83 8.02
N PRO A 45 9.26 15.65 7.19
CA PRO A 45 7.81 15.65 7.11
C PRO A 45 7.29 14.36 6.50
N TRP A 46 6.07 13.97 6.83
CA TRP A 46 5.33 12.88 6.20
C TRP A 46 3.83 13.19 6.10
N ASP A 47 3.13 12.42 5.27
CA ASP A 47 1.69 12.47 5.07
C ASP A 47 1.14 11.05 4.81
N SER A 48 -0.09 10.94 4.30
CA SER A 48 -0.73 9.66 3.98
C SER A 48 0.04 8.83 2.93
N LEU A 49 0.89 9.47 2.10
CA LEU A 49 1.74 8.77 1.13
C LEU A 49 2.70 7.79 1.80
N THR A 50 3.17 8.09 3.01
CA THR A 50 4.07 7.19 3.74
C THR A 50 3.38 5.86 4.07
N CYS A 51 2.14 5.89 4.60
CA CYS A 51 1.35 4.70 4.83
C CYS A 51 0.98 3.99 3.52
N THR A 52 0.59 4.76 2.50
CA THR A 52 0.21 4.25 1.18
C THR A 52 1.36 3.53 0.49
N TYR A 53 2.58 4.05 0.59
CA TYR A 53 3.77 3.43 0.01
C TYR A 53 4.25 2.22 0.81
N ALA A 54 4.17 2.25 2.15
CA ALA A 54 4.41 1.06 2.97
C ALA A 54 3.45 -0.09 2.60
N ALA A 55 2.17 0.24 2.41
CA ALA A 55 1.15 -0.72 1.97
C ALA A 55 1.40 -1.25 0.55
N SER A 56 1.81 -0.38 -0.38
CA SER A 56 2.18 -0.75 -1.76
C SER A 56 3.39 -1.68 -1.82
N GLY A 57 4.34 -1.53 -0.90
CA GLY A 57 5.53 -2.37 -0.81
C GLY A 57 5.33 -3.65 0.03
N GLY A 58 4.17 -3.85 0.65
CA GLY A 58 3.90 -5.01 1.51
C GLY A 58 4.61 -4.96 2.87
N HIS A 59 5.01 -3.80 3.32
CA HIS A 59 5.84 -3.65 4.50
C HIS A 59 5.01 -3.42 5.78
N LEU A 60 4.34 -4.48 6.25
CA LEU A 60 3.42 -4.43 7.38
C LEU A 60 4.06 -3.79 8.64
N LYS A 61 5.30 -4.15 8.98
CA LYS A 61 6.00 -3.58 10.16
C LYS A 61 6.21 -2.07 10.05
N VAL A 62 6.55 -1.58 8.86
CA VAL A 62 6.73 -0.15 8.57
C VAL A 62 5.39 0.57 8.69
N LEU A 63 4.34 -0.01 8.11
CA LEU A 63 2.98 0.53 8.17
C LEU A 63 2.46 0.61 9.61
N GLN A 64 2.65 -0.45 10.40
CA GLN A 64 2.28 -0.50 11.81
C GLN A 64 2.99 0.59 12.61
N TRP A 65 4.31 0.71 12.43
CA TRP A 65 5.09 1.74 13.12
C TRP A 65 4.65 3.15 12.69
N ALA A 66 4.48 3.40 11.40
CA ALA A 66 4.05 4.70 10.89
C ALA A 66 2.69 5.10 11.49
N ARG A 67 1.73 4.17 11.52
CA ARG A 67 0.40 4.40 12.08
C ARG A 67 0.45 4.67 13.57
N ALA A 68 1.21 3.90 14.34
CA ALA A 68 1.39 4.11 15.78
C ALA A 68 2.02 5.47 16.12
N ASN A 69 2.77 6.07 15.17
CA ASN A 69 3.38 7.39 15.30
C ASN A 69 2.56 8.51 14.62
N GLY A 70 1.26 8.29 14.36
CA GLY A 70 0.33 9.31 13.90
C GLY A 70 0.35 9.60 12.40
N CYS A 71 0.95 8.73 11.58
CA CYS A 71 0.87 8.86 10.14
C CYS A 71 -0.58 8.63 9.66
N ALA A 72 -1.12 9.54 8.86
CA ALA A 72 -2.45 9.41 8.29
C ALA A 72 -2.49 8.31 7.22
N TRP A 73 -3.68 7.79 6.94
CA TRP A 73 -3.99 6.96 5.79
C TRP A 73 -5.33 7.34 5.16
N ASP A 74 -5.60 6.84 3.97
CA ASP A 74 -6.83 7.10 3.22
C ASP A 74 -7.24 5.84 2.40
N VAL A 75 -8.25 5.96 1.56
CA VAL A 75 -8.75 4.88 0.69
C VAL A 75 -7.66 4.32 -0.24
N TRP A 76 -6.66 5.13 -0.61
CA TRP A 76 -5.56 4.70 -1.46
C TRP A 76 -4.63 3.71 -0.76
N THR A 77 -4.56 3.73 0.56
CA THR A 77 -3.72 2.80 1.33
C THR A 77 -4.19 1.36 1.13
N CYS A 78 -5.49 1.09 1.28
CA CYS A 78 -6.07 -0.23 0.97
C CYS A 78 -5.96 -0.58 -0.53
N THR A 79 -6.21 0.39 -1.39
CA THR A 79 -6.12 0.21 -2.86
C THR A 79 -4.71 -0.20 -3.28
N LYS A 80 -3.67 0.41 -2.73
CA LYS A 80 -2.27 0.10 -3.03
C LYS A 80 -1.81 -1.23 -2.45
N ALA A 81 -2.28 -1.62 -1.24
CA ALA A 81 -2.06 -2.96 -0.71
C ALA A 81 -2.66 -4.04 -1.63
N ALA A 82 -3.90 -3.82 -2.10
CA ALA A 82 -4.59 -4.73 -3.01
C ALA A 82 -3.91 -4.80 -4.39
N MET A 83 -3.45 -3.68 -4.93
CA MET A 83 -2.69 -3.61 -6.18
C MET A 83 -1.33 -4.33 -6.08
N GLY A 84 -0.68 -4.30 -4.90
CA GLY A 84 0.57 -5.00 -4.64
C GLY A 84 0.40 -6.50 -4.33
N GLY A 85 -0.84 -6.98 -4.16
CA GLY A 85 -1.10 -8.38 -3.80
C GLY A 85 -0.84 -8.71 -2.32
N HIS A 86 -0.74 -7.69 -1.47
CA HIS A 86 -0.35 -7.85 -0.07
C HIS A 86 -1.57 -8.09 0.82
N LEU A 87 -2.03 -9.35 0.86
CA LEU A 87 -3.24 -9.74 1.59
C LEU A 87 -3.13 -9.49 3.10
N ASP A 88 -2.00 -9.82 3.69
CA ASP A 88 -1.74 -9.61 5.12
C ASP A 88 -1.80 -8.13 5.51
N VAL A 89 -1.24 -7.26 4.67
CA VAL A 89 -1.33 -5.80 4.85
C VAL A 89 -2.76 -5.32 4.73
N LEU A 90 -3.50 -5.77 3.70
CA LEU A 90 -4.89 -5.39 3.50
C LEU A 90 -5.78 -5.84 4.66
N GLN A 91 -5.57 -7.05 5.16
CA GLN A 91 -6.27 -7.60 6.32
C GLN A 91 -6.02 -6.74 7.56
N TRP A 92 -4.77 -6.40 7.83
CA TRP A 92 -4.42 -5.55 8.95
C TRP A 92 -5.01 -4.14 8.83
N LEU A 93 -4.96 -3.54 7.63
CA LEU A 93 -5.56 -2.23 7.36
C LEU A 93 -7.05 -2.23 7.71
N ARG A 94 -7.79 -3.25 7.25
CA ARG A 94 -9.23 -3.36 7.51
C ARG A 94 -9.56 -3.63 8.97
N ALA A 95 -8.75 -4.43 9.65
CA ALA A 95 -8.88 -4.66 11.09
C ALA A 95 -8.65 -3.40 11.94
N ASN A 96 -8.02 -2.36 11.35
CA ASN A 96 -7.77 -1.07 11.99
C ASN A 96 -8.57 0.08 11.32
N ASP A 97 -9.72 -0.21 10.71
CA ASP A 97 -10.67 0.74 10.15
C ASP A 97 -10.12 1.64 9.02
N CYS A 98 -9.08 1.21 8.30
CA CYS A 98 -8.63 1.92 7.11
C CYS A 98 -9.74 1.88 6.05
N PRO A 99 -10.18 3.03 5.49
CA PRO A 99 -11.25 3.04 4.51
C PRO A 99 -10.84 2.36 3.19
N TRP A 100 -11.81 1.80 2.49
CA TRP A 100 -11.69 1.29 1.13
C TRP A 100 -12.91 1.63 0.27
N ASP A 101 -12.77 1.51 -1.05
CA ASP A 101 -13.84 1.69 -2.02
C ASP A 101 -13.74 0.63 -3.14
N GLU A 102 -14.55 0.77 -4.20
CA GLU A 102 -14.55 -0.12 -5.35
C GLU A 102 -13.21 -0.18 -6.10
N LYS A 103 -12.33 0.81 -5.91
CA LYS A 103 -10.99 0.81 -6.50
C LYS A 103 -10.13 -0.30 -5.93
N THR A 104 -10.31 -0.66 -4.67
CA THR A 104 -9.57 -1.76 -4.03
C THR A 104 -9.80 -3.07 -4.79
N CYS A 105 -11.07 -3.45 -5.04
CA CYS A 105 -11.40 -4.61 -5.85
C CYS A 105 -10.96 -4.46 -7.32
N SER A 106 -11.17 -3.27 -7.91
CA SER A 106 -10.82 -3.03 -9.32
C SER A 106 -9.32 -3.12 -9.58
N GLN A 107 -8.49 -2.63 -8.67
CA GLN A 107 -7.03 -2.71 -8.81
C GLN A 107 -6.50 -4.12 -8.58
N ALA A 108 -7.02 -4.86 -7.57
CA ALA A 108 -6.68 -6.27 -7.40
C ALA A 108 -7.01 -7.09 -8.65
N ALA A 109 -8.17 -6.86 -9.25
CA ALA A 109 -8.59 -7.53 -10.49
C ALA A 109 -7.70 -7.14 -11.69
N CYS A 110 -7.33 -5.87 -11.82
CA CYS A 110 -6.50 -5.35 -12.92
C CYS A 110 -5.10 -5.99 -12.96
N VAL A 111 -4.54 -6.35 -11.80
CA VAL A 111 -3.23 -6.98 -11.69
C VAL A 111 -3.29 -8.49 -11.41
N GLY A 112 -4.50 -9.07 -11.36
CA GLY A 112 -4.72 -10.52 -11.25
C GLY A 112 -4.50 -11.10 -9.86
N HIS A 113 -4.54 -10.29 -8.81
CA HIS A 113 -4.44 -10.77 -7.42
C HIS A 113 -5.76 -11.37 -6.94
N LEU A 114 -6.07 -12.58 -7.43
CA LEU A 114 -7.36 -13.25 -7.21
C LEU A 114 -7.63 -13.49 -5.72
N GLU A 115 -6.65 -13.94 -4.95
CA GLU A 115 -6.82 -14.20 -3.51
C GLU A 115 -7.20 -12.93 -2.75
N VAL A 116 -6.52 -11.82 -3.04
CA VAL A 116 -6.83 -10.50 -2.47
C VAL A 116 -8.24 -10.05 -2.84
N LEU A 117 -8.62 -10.22 -4.11
CA LEU A 117 -9.95 -9.89 -4.60
C LEU A 117 -11.04 -10.71 -3.93
N GLN A 118 -10.83 -12.02 -3.79
CA GLN A 118 -11.75 -12.95 -3.13
C GLN A 118 -11.95 -12.56 -1.66
N TRP A 119 -10.87 -12.31 -0.96
CA TRP A 119 -10.93 -11.89 0.43
C TRP A 119 -11.62 -10.51 0.58
N ALA A 120 -11.25 -9.53 -0.24
CA ALA A 120 -11.84 -8.21 -0.20
C ALA A 120 -13.37 -8.28 -0.41
N ARG A 121 -13.81 -9.06 -1.41
CA ARG A 121 -15.24 -9.25 -1.69
C ARG A 121 -15.98 -9.93 -0.55
N ALA A 122 -15.41 -10.98 0.03
CA ALA A 122 -16.01 -11.69 1.18
C ALA A 122 -16.15 -10.77 2.41
N ASN A 123 -15.32 -9.72 2.52
CA ASN A 123 -15.35 -8.73 3.60
C ASN A 123 -16.09 -7.42 3.22
N GLY A 124 -16.93 -7.47 2.18
CA GLY A 124 -17.84 -6.36 1.84
C GLY A 124 -17.25 -5.25 0.99
N CYS A 125 -16.07 -5.44 0.39
CA CYS A 125 -15.54 -4.47 -0.56
C CYS A 125 -16.47 -4.37 -1.77
N PRO A 126 -16.92 -3.18 -2.16
CA PRO A 126 -17.77 -3.01 -3.33
C PRO A 126 -16.98 -3.30 -4.62
N TRP A 127 -17.69 -3.76 -5.65
CA TRP A 127 -17.19 -3.88 -7.00
C TRP A 127 -18.19 -3.32 -8.03
N VAL A 128 -17.69 -3.04 -9.22
CA VAL A 128 -18.46 -2.41 -10.31
C VAL A 128 -18.03 -3.04 -11.64
N ALA A 129 -18.75 -2.77 -12.73
CA ALA A 129 -18.39 -3.26 -14.08
C ALA A 129 -16.92 -3.00 -14.48
N ARG A 130 -16.32 -1.95 -13.94
CA ARG A 130 -14.90 -1.64 -14.13
C ARG A 130 -13.99 -2.75 -13.57
N THR A 131 -14.41 -3.48 -12.54
CA THR A 131 -13.64 -4.58 -11.95
C THR A 131 -13.44 -5.70 -12.97
N CYS A 132 -14.49 -6.12 -13.65
CA CYS A 132 -14.42 -7.11 -14.75
C CYS A 132 -13.56 -6.60 -15.91
N ARG A 133 -13.73 -5.32 -16.31
CA ARG A 133 -12.91 -4.71 -17.37
C ARG A 133 -11.43 -4.66 -16.99
N GLY A 134 -11.12 -4.43 -15.71
CA GLY A 134 -9.74 -4.45 -15.20
C GLY A 134 -9.10 -5.82 -15.40
N ALA A 135 -9.76 -6.88 -14.97
CA ALA A 135 -9.25 -8.25 -15.14
C ALA A 135 -9.06 -8.62 -16.63
N ALA A 136 -10.03 -8.23 -17.49
CA ALA A 136 -9.93 -8.47 -18.93
C ALA A 136 -8.77 -7.69 -19.57
N GLY A 137 -8.62 -6.41 -19.23
CA GLY A 137 -7.56 -5.56 -19.73
C GLY A 137 -6.16 -5.98 -19.26
N GLY A 138 -6.07 -6.54 -18.06
CA GLY A 138 -4.83 -7.11 -17.50
C GLY A 138 -4.50 -8.52 -18.03
N GLY A 139 -5.42 -9.16 -18.78
CA GLY A 139 -5.22 -10.51 -19.30
C GLY A 139 -5.40 -11.63 -18.26
N HIS A 140 -6.07 -11.34 -17.14
CA HIS A 140 -6.23 -12.25 -16.00
C HIS A 140 -7.49 -13.12 -16.15
N LEU A 141 -7.41 -14.18 -16.98
CA LEU A 141 -8.56 -15.02 -17.33
C LEU A 141 -9.21 -15.68 -16.11
N GLU A 142 -8.43 -16.26 -15.20
CA GLU A 142 -8.94 -16.91 -14.00
C GLU A 142 -9.71 -15.91 -13.11
N THR A 143 -9.14 -14.73 -12.92
CA THR A 143 -9.78 -13.63 -12.17
C THR A 143 -11.10 -13.21 -12.83
N LEU A 144 -11.10 -13.05 -14.15
CA LEU A 144 -12.32 -12.70 -14.90
C LEU A 144 -13.40 -13.78 -14.81
N GLN A 145 -13.03 -15.05 -14.93
CA GLN A 145 -13.93 -16.19 -14.78
C GLN A 145 -14.57 -16.20 -13.39
N TRP A 146 -13.75 -16.03 -12.35
CA TRP A 146 -14.24 -15.95 -10.98
C TRP A 146 -15.20 -14.78 -10.77
N LEU A 147 -14.85 -13.58 -11.26
CA LEU A 147 -15.70 -12.38 -11.18
C LEU A 147 -17.08 -12.63 -11.80
N ARG A 148 -17.11 -13.22 -13.00
CA ARG A 148 -18.39 -13.51 -13.71
C ARG A 148 -19.22 -14.56 -12.98
N ALA A 149 -18.58 -15.63 -12.47
CA ALA A 149 -19.26 -16.66 -11.70
C ALA A 149 -19.85 -16.15 -10.39
N ASN A 150 -19.32 -15.06 -9.84
CA ASN A 150 -19.77 -14.45 -8.57
C ASN A 150 -20.62 -13.18 -8.76
N GLY A 151 -21.13 -12.93 -9.99
CA GLY A 151 -22.09 -11.88 -10.26
C GLY A 151 -21.53 -10.46 -10.32
N CYS A 152 -20.25 -10.32 -10.66
CA CYS A 152 -19.71 -8.98 -10.96
C CYS A 152 -20.36 -8.42 -12.25
N PRO A 153 -20.90 -7.20 -12.22
CA PRO A 153 -21.60 -6.60 -13.36
C PRO A 153 -20.70 -6.35 -14.57
#